data_efd775072476ca885cbf617cf03d4d0b
#
_entry.id   efd775072476ca885cbf617cf03d4d0b
#
_cell.length_a   1.000
_cell.length_b   1.000
_cell.length_c   1.000
_cell.angle_alpha   90.00
_cell.angle_beta   90.00
_cell.angle_gamma   90.00
#
_symmetry.space_group_name_H-M   'P 1'
#
loop_
_entity.id
_entity.type
_entity.pdbx_description
1 polymer ?
#
loop_
_entity_poly.entity_id
_entity_poly.type
_entity_poly.pdbx_seq_one_letter_code
_entity_poly.pdbx_strand_id
1 'polypeptide(L)'
;VPPLADWDDTLKAAVGPHAYVARGGYEYDGRTIVELDEAEIKDYLGRMKGEVEAVAVCGVFSPVNASQEKRVAELAKEILGEGMPVTLSHEIGSIGILERENASLLNGALLNVIAGVVRGFEQALQSFGIDAGVYICQNDGTLMRSEYALRYPILTIACGPTNSIRGAAHLSGLNNALVVDIGGTTTDIGVLAQGFPRQSSAAVEIGGVRTNFRMPDILSIGIGGGTIVRAGGEGETVTVGPDSVGYELLKRGRIFGGDTLTATDVAVKLGRYEWDGARTEGLDASVCRQADEIITRDIEDAIDRMKTSAEDVDVILVGGGSILVPDKLQGVARIVRPDHYDAANAIGAALGEVSGETERIYSLDEMTYEEAMADAKNHAVEQAVLAGADRATVQIVLSEDIPLAYMPGNALLVKVKAAGRL
;
A
#
# COMPACT_ATOMS: atom_id res chain seq x y z
N VAL A 1 -27.30 3.58 1.31
CA VAL A 1 -26.38 3.77 0.17
C VAL A 1 -26.34 2.45 -0.59
N PRO A 2 -26.46 2.44 -1.92
CA PRO A 2 -26.34 1.20 -2.68
C PRO A 2 -24.90 0.67 -2.65
N PRO A 3 -24.69 -0.65 -2.81
CA PRO A 3 -23.36 -1.21 -3.00
C PRO A 3 -22.61 -0.55 -4.16
N LEU A 4 -21.28 -0.49 -4.07
CA LEU A 4 -20.40 0.08 -5.11
C LEU A 4 -20.67 1.57 -5.41
N ALA A 5 -21.18 2.35 -4.45
CA ALA A 5 -21.59 3.74 -4.70
C ALA A 5 -20.44 4.65 -5.18
N ASP A 6 -19.22 4.41 -4.67
CA ASP A 6 -18.01 5.19 -5.00
C ASP A 6 -17.26 4.67 -6.25
N TRP A 7 -17.71 3.56 -6.85
CA TRP A 7 -17.05 2.93 -7.97
C TRP A 7 -17.47 3.55 -9.30
N ASP A 8 -16.55 3.74 -10.22
CA ASP A 8 -16.88 4.12 -11.59
C ASP A 8 -17.52 2.95 -12.38
N ASP A 9 -18.07 3.22 -13.54
CA ASP A 9 -18.78 2.22 -14.32
C ASP A 9 -17.84 1.11 -14.85
N THR A 10 -16.56 1.41 -15.07
CA THR A 10 -15.55 0.43 -15.53
C THR A 10 -15.24 -0.56 -14.42
N LEU A 11 -15.00 -0.06 -13.21
CA LEU A 11 -14.76 -0.89 -12.03
C LEU A 11 -16.00 -1.70 -11.62
N LYS A 12 -17.20 -1.10 -11.69
CA LYS A 12 -18.46 -1.83 -11.48
C LYS A 12 -18.63 -2.99 -12.46
N ALA A 13 -18.31 -2.76 -13.73
CA ALA A 13 -18.37 -3.82 -14.75
C ALA A 13 -17.36 -4.95 -14.47
N ALA A 14 -16.18 -4.63 -13.90
CA ALA A 14 -15.16 -5.62 -13.55
C ALA A 14 -15.58 -6.50 -12.35
N VAL A 15 -16.23 -5.90 -11.33
CA VAL A 15 -16.78 -6.65 -10.18
C VAL A 15 -17.99 -7.51 -10.62
N GLY A 16 -18.71 -7.07 -11.62
CA GLY A 16 -19.93 -7.73 -12.11
C GLY A 16 -21.20 -7.34 -11.36
N PRO A 17 -22.36 -7.87 -11.76
CA PRO A 17 -23.66 -7.45 -11.25
C PRO A 17 -24.06 -8.11 -9.92
N HIS A 18 -23.16 -8.86 -9.28
CA HIS A 18 -23.48 -9.75 -8.17
C HIS A 18 -23.40 -9.05 -6.80
N ALA A 19 -24.02 -7.87 -6.67
CA ALA A 19 -24.18 -7.19 -5.40
C ALA A 19 -25.56 -7.42 -4.82
N TYR A 20 -25.66 -7.69 -3.52
CA TYR A 20 -26.90 -7.98 -2.83
C TYR A 20 -26.94 -7.34 -1.44
N VAL A 21 -28.06 -6.69 -1.13
CA VAL A 21 -28.30 -6.11 0.20
C VAL A 21 -29.28 -7.01 0.95
N ALA A 22 -28.74 -7.78 1.91
CA ALA A 22 -29.51 -8.66 2.74
C ALA A 22 -30.04 -7.97 4.00
N ARG A 23 -31.06 -8.55 4.62
CA ARG A 23 -31.52 -8.15 5.96
C ARG A 23 -30.48 -8.53 7.01
N GLY A 24 -30.18 -7.59 7.91
CA GLY A 24 -29.21 -7.80 8.96
C GLY A 24 -28.70 -6.47 9.52
N GLY A 25 -27.58 -6.54 10.23
CA GLY A 25 -26.85 -5.40 10.77
C GLY A 25 -27.07 -5.16 12.25
N TYR A 26 -26.17 -4.36 12.79
CA TYR A 26 -26.12 -4.00 14.20
C TYR A 26 -26.22 -2.48 14.36
N GLU A 27 -26.70 -2.06 15.53
CA GLU A 27 -26.55 -0.70 16.01
C GLU A 27 -25.10 -0.43 16.39
N TYR A 28 -24.74 0.82 16.58
CA TYR A 28 -23.42 1.27 17.01
C TYR A 28 -22.95 0.63 18.35
N ASP A 29 -23.87 0.16 19.18
CA ASP A 29 -23.63 -0.51 20.46
C ASP A 29 -23.65 -2.05 20.38
N GLY A 30 -23.71 -2.60 19.18
CA GLY A 30 -23.69 -4.05 18.93
C GLY A 30 -25.03 -4.75 19.08
N ARG A 31 -26.12 -4.04 19.43
CA ARG A 31 -27.48 -4.62 19.42
C ARG A 31 -27.91 -4.91 17.99
N THR A 32 -28.61 -6.03 17.81
CA THR A 32 -29.13 -6.42 16.51
C THR A 32 -30.21 -5.44 16.03
N ILE A 33 -30.07 -4.86 14.84
CA ILE A 33 -31.12 -4.10 14.17
C ILE A 33 -32.16 -5.06 13.62
N VAL A 34 -31.71 -6.05 12.87
CA VAL A 34 -32.53 -7.10 12.26
C VAL A 34 -31.77 -8.40 12.30
N GLU A 35 -32.45 -9.49 12.64
CA GLU A 35 -31.87 -10.84 12.57
C GLU A 35 -31.56 -11.21 11.11
N LEU A 36 -30.49 -11.95 10.93
CA LEU A 36 -30.06 -12.44 9.63
C LEU A 36 -31.08 -13.44 9.07
N ASP A 37 -31.58 -13.19 7.87
CA ASP A 37 -32.40 -14.17 7.16
C ASP A 37 -31.52 -15.17 6.42
N GLU A 38 -31.22 -16.29 7.09
CA GLU A 38 -30.37 -17.33 6.50
C GLU A 38 -30.98 -17.96 5.25
N ALA A 39 -32.31 -18.05 5.15
CA ALA A 39 -32.96 -18.64 4.00
C ALA A 39 -32.79 -17.75 2.75
N GLU A 40 -32.94 -16.45 2.94
CA GLU A 40 -32.68 -15.42 1.90
C GLU A 40 -31.23 -15.48 1.40
N ILE A 41 -30.27 -15.54 2.35
CA ILE A 41 -28.84 -15.64 2.03
C ILE A 41 -28.51 -16.91 1.27
N LYS A 42 -29.02 -18.07 1.72
CA LYS A 42 -28.81 -19.36 1.06
C LYS A 42 -29.37 -19.39 -0.36
N ASP A 43 -30.54 -18.83 -0.58
CA ASP A 43 -31.14 -18.73 -1.91
C ASP A 43 -30.28 -17.86 -2.84
N TYR A 44 -29.81 -16.69 -2.33
CA TYR A 44 -28.93 -15.82 -3.13
C TYR A 44 -27.60 -16.51 -3.47
N LEU A 45 -26.90 -17.06 -2.47
CA LEU A 45 -25.64 -17.77 -2.67
C LEU A 45 -25.78 -18.96 -3.62
N GLY A 46 -26.92 -19.68 -3.53
CA GLY A 46 -27.20 -20.81 -4.44
C GLY A 46 -27.23 -20.40 -5.90
N ARG A 47 -27.72 -19.20 -6.20
CA ARG A 47 -27.73 -18.64 -7.57
C ARG A 47 -26.36 -18.19 -8.04
N MET A 48 -25.43 -17.91 -7.13
CA MET A 48 -24.05 -17.46 -7.43
C MET A 48 -23.07 -18.61 -7.63
N LYS A 49 -23.51 -19.85 -7.49
CA LYS A 49 -22.65 -21.04 -7.62
C LYS A 49 -22.10 -21.17 -9.03
N GLY A 50 -20.80 -21.06 -9.17
CA GLY A 50 -20.08 -21.10 -10.46
C GLY A 50 -20.02 -19.77 -11.21
N GLU A 51 -20.64 -18.72 -10.68
CA GLU A 51 -20.68 -17.38 -11.28
C GLU A 51 -19.65 -16.42 -10.64
N VAL A 52 -19.16 -16.74 -9.43
CA VAL A 52 -18.27 -15.87 -8.66
C VAL A 52 -17.02 -16.61 -8.21
N GLU A 53 -15.90 -15.88 -8.11
CA GLU A 53 -14.60 -16.42 -7.71
C GLU A 53 -14.26 -16.10 -6.24
N ALA A 54 -14.92 -15.10 -5.66
CA ALA A 54 -14.75 -14.70 -4.26
C ALA A 54 -16.03 -14.01 -3.76
N VAL A 55 -16.19 -13.94 -2.45
CA VAL A 55 -17.30 -13.27 -1.78
C VAL A 55 -16.74 -12.22 -0.81
N ALA A 56 -17.23 -10.98 -0.87
CA ALA A 56 -16.99 -9.95 0.13
C ALA A 56 -18.27 -9.72 0.94
N VAL A 57 -18.18 -9.74 2.25
CA VAL A 57 -19.30 -9.52 3.17
C VAL A 57 -19.05 -8.27 3.99
N CYS A 58 -19.99 -7.32 3.94
CA CYS A 58 -19.89 -6.06 4.66
C CYS A 58 -21.16 -5.81 5.49
N GLY A 59 -21.06 -5.92 6.80
CA GLY A 59 -22.15 -5.72 7.74
C GLY A 59 -22.16 -4.30 8.33
N VAL A 60 -23.38 -3.77 8.58
CA VAL A 60 -23.54 -2.51 9.33
C VAL A 60 -22.99 -2.72 10.74
N PHE A 61 -22.06 -1.86 11.19
CA PHE A 61 -21.36 -1.95 12.47
C PHE A 61 -20.73 -3.33 12.78
N SER A 62 -20.31 -4.07 11.74
CA SER A 62 -19.59 -5.34 11.93
C SER A 62 -18.25 -5.22 12.69
N PRO A 63 -17.52 -4.09 12.71
CA PRO A 63 -16.38 -3.93 13.60
C PRO A 63 -16.72 -3.96 15.10
N VAL A 64 -17.98 -3.69 15.47
CA VAL A 64 -18.49 -3.80 16.84
C VAL A 64 -19.00 -5.21 17.13
N ASN A 65 -19.74 -5.79 16.18
CA ASN A 65 -20.25 -7.16 16.30
C ASN A 65 -20.20 -7.87 14.94
N ALA A 66 -19.28 -8.82 14.82
CA ALA A 66 -18.99 -9.52 13.58
C ALA A 66 -19.82 -10.81 13.37
N SER A 67 -20.74 -11.16 14.26
CA SER A 67 -21.36 -12.49 14.25
C SER A 67 -22.17 -12.76 12.99
N GLN A 68 -22.87 -11.76 12.44
CA GLN A 68 -23.61 -11.95 11.17
C GLN A 68 -22.69 -12.11 9.98
N GLU A 69 -21.59 -11.35 9.87
CA GLU A 69 -20.61 -11.56 8.80
C GLU A 69 -19.99 -12.97 8.86
N LYS A 70 -19.60 -13.40 10.04
CA LYS A 70 -19.05 -14.76 10.26
C LYS A 70 -20.07 -15.83 9.85
N ARG A 71 -21.34 -15.64 10.22
CA ARG A 71 -22.38 -16.57 9.82
C ARG A 71 -22.60 -16.64 8.31
N VAL A 72 -22.57 -15.49 7.63
CA VAL A 72 -22.64 -15.45 6.15
C VAL A 72 -21.45 -16.15 5.53
N ALA A 73 -20.25 -16.00 6.08
CA ALA A 73 -19.06 -16.72 5.59
C ALA A 73 -19.21 -18.25 5.71
N GLU A 74 -19.77 -18.75 6.82
CA GLU A 74 -20.07 -20.18 6.97
C GLU A 74 -21.05 -20.64 5.90
N LEU A 75 -22.16 -19.92 5.70
CA LEU A 75 -23.15 -20.23 4.69
C LEU A 75 -22.56 -20.19 3.27
N ALA A 76 -21.67 -19.23 2.99
CA ALA A 76 -20.98 -19.15 1.69
C ALA A 76 -20.13 -20.40 1.43
N LYS A 77 -19.37 -20.87 2.42
CA LYS A 77 -18.60 -22.11 2.32
C LYS A 77 -19.46 -23.34 2.18
N GLU A 78 -20.56 -23.44 2.95
CA GLU A 78 -21.52 -24.55 2.85
C GLU A 78 -22.10 -24.68 1.43
N ILE A 79 -22.43 -23.56 0.75
CA ILE A 79 -23.17 -23.56 -0.51
C ILE A 79 -22.24 -23.50 -1.73
N LEU A 80 -21.25 -22.62 -1.69
CA LEU A 80 -20.33 -22.39 -2.81
C LEU A 80 -19.13 -23.36 -2.79
N GLY A 81 -18.86 -23.96 -1.63
CA GLY A 81 -17.77 -24.92 -1.40
C GLY A 81 -16.74 -24.39 -0.39
N GLU A 82 -16.10 -25.30 0.34
CA GLU A 82 -15.10 -25.00 1.37
C GLU A 82 -13.91 -24.18 0.87
N GLY A 83 -13.58 -24.28 -0.41
CA GLY A 83 -12.51 -23.53 -1.06
C GLY A 83 -12.89 -22.12 -1.50
N MET A 84 -14.15 -21.69 -1.33
CA MET A 84 -14.59 -20.34 -1.71
C MET A 84 -13.91 -19.29 -0.85
N PRO A 85 -13.13 -18.37 -1.44
CA PRO A 85 -12.54 -17.27 -0.69
C PRO A 85 -13.62 -16.30 -0.21
N VAL A 86 -13.61 -15.98 1.10
CA VAL A 86 -14.55 -15.03 1.69
C VAL A 86 -13.78 -13.96 2.45
N THR A 87 -13.98 -12.72 2.08
CA THR A 87 -13.47 -11.54 2.77
C THR A 87 -14.53 -10.99 3.71
N LEU A 88 -14.20 -10.82 4.99
CA LEU A 88 -15.06 -10.22 6.00
C LEU A 88 -14.60 -8.78 6.28
N SER A 89 -15.52 -7.83 6.17
CA SER A 89 -15.17 -6.42 6.21
C SER A 89 -14.59 -5.98 7.56
N HIS A 90 -15.03 -6.58 8.67
CA HIS A 90 -14.53 -6.28 10.01
C HIS A 90 -13.06 -6.70 10.25
N GLU A 91 -12.51 -7.55 9.36
CA GLU A 91 -11.11 -7.97 9.43
C GLU A 91 -10.17 -7.03 8.65
N ILE A 92 -10.72 -6.17 7.78
CA ILE A 92 -9.94 -5.33 6.85
C ILE A 92 -10.02 -3.85 7.22
N GLY A 93 -11.22 -3.36 7.52
CA GLY A 93 -11.46 -1.95 7.74
C GLY A 93 -12.14 -1.64 9.07
N SER A 94 -12.11 -0.36 9.43
CA SER A 94 -12.72 0.17 10.65
C SER A 94 -14.15 0.68 10.43
N ILE A 95 -14.58 1.68 11.22
CA ILE A 95 -15.86 2.37 11.04
C ILE A 95 -15.86 3.09 9.69
N GLY A 96 -17.00 3.14 9.03
CA GLY A 96 -17.16 3.70 7.69
C GLY A 96 -17.55 2.58 6.72
N ILE A 97 -18.87 2.44 6.51
CA ILE A 97 -19.38 1.27 5.78
C ILE A 97 -18.95 1.26 4.32
N LEU A 98 -18.88 2.43 3.67
CA LEU A 98 -18.50 2.53 2.25
C LEU A 98 -17.03 2.19 2.04
N GLU A 99 -16.16 2.82 2.80
CA GLU A 99 -14.72 2.63 2.71
C GLU A 99 -14.34 1.20 3.10
N ARG A 100 -15.05 0.60 4.06
CA ARG A 100 -14.85 -0.79 4.48
C ARG A 100 -15.35 -1.78 3.43
N GLU A 101 -16.52 -1.52 2.82
CA GLU A 101 -17.02 -2.29 1.67
C GLU A 101 -16.00 -2.27 0.55
N ASN A 102 -15.54 -1.07 0.17
CA ASN A 102 -14.55 -0.87 -0.89
C ASN A 102 -13.26 -1.66 -0.62
N ALA A 103 -12.71 -1.55 0.59
CA ALA A 103 -11.51 -2.31 0.99
C ALA A 103 -11.72 -3.82 0.89
N SER A 104 -12.91 -4.31 1.28
CA SER A 104 -13.23 -5.74 1.24
C SER A 104 -13.35 -6.27 -0.18
N LEU A 105 -13.93 -5.49 -1.08
CA LEU A 105 -14.04 -5.82 -2.50
C LEU A 105 -12.66 -5.82 -3.17
N LEU A 106 -11.82 -4.81 -2.90
CA LEU A 106 -10.44 -4.78 -3.39
C LEU A 106 -9.63 -5.98 -2.89
N ASN A 107 -9.79 -6.37 -1.61
CA ASN A 107 -9.15 -7.56 -1.09
C ASN A 107 -9.59 -8.81 -1.86
N GLY A 108 -10.91 -8.97 -2.07
CA GLY A 108 -11.47 -10.09 -2.83
C GLY A 108 -10.92 -10.17 -4.26
N ALA A 109 -10.81 -9.04 -4.95
CA ALA A 109 -10.28 -8.95 -6.31
C ALA A 109 -8.80 -9.35 -6.43
N LEU A 110 -8.02 -9.18 -5.35
CA LEU A 110 -6.58 -9.49 -5.32
C LEU A 110 -6.26 -10.95 -4.97
N LEU A 111 -7.22 -11.74 -4.47
CA LEU A 111 -6.97 -13.10 -3.96
C LEU A 111 -6.33 -14.03 -4.99
N ASN A 112 -6.84 -14.01 -6.23
CA ASN A 112 -6.29 -14.85 -7.30
C ASN A 112 -4.91 -14.37 -7.76
N VAL A 113 -4.67 -13.06 -7.75
CA VAL A 113 -3.37 -12.46 -8.12
C VAL A 113 -2.30 -12.88 -7.13
N ILE A 114 -2.54 -12.67 -5.83
CA ILE A 114 -1.55 -13.03 -4.79
C ILE A 114 -1.28 -14.53 -4.75
N ALA A 115 -2.32 -15.36 -4.96
CA ALA A 115 -2.15 -16.81 -5.03
C ALA A 115 -1.23 -17.24 -6.18
N GLY A 116 -1.29 -16.55 -7.32
CA GLY A 116 -0.37 -16.74 -8.44
C GLY A 116 1.06 -16.35 -8.09
N VAL A 117 1.24 -15.21 -7.44
CA VAL A 117 2.55 -14.70 -7.02
C VAL A 117 3.21 -15.62 -5.99
N VAL A 118 2.50 -15.98 -4.92
CA VAL A 118 3.02 -16.86 -3.86
C VAL A 118 3.45 -18.22 -4.44
N ARG A 119 2.59 -18.86 -5.23
CA ARG A 119 2.94 -20.13 -5.89
C ARG A 119 4.16 -20.01 -6.79
N GLY A 120 4.27 -18.91 -7.53
CA GLY A 120 5.43 -18.65 -8.38
C GLY A 120 6.74 -18.56 -7.60
N PHE A 121 6.73 -17.86 -6.46
CA PHE A 121 7.89 -17.79 -5.57
C PHE A 121 8.25 -19.14 -4.95
N GLU A 122 7.27 -19.86 -4.43
CA GLU A 122 7.50 -21.20 -3.84
C GLU A 122 8.08 -22.17 -4.85
N GLN A 123 7.56 -22.20 -6.08
CA GLN A 123 8.09 -23.02 -7.17
C GLN A 123 9.52 -22.63 -7.55
N ALA A 124 9.81 -21.31 -7.60
CA ALA A 124 11.16 -20.83 -7.87
C ALA A 124 12.14 -21.28 -6.79
N LEU A 125 11.82 -21.10 -5.51
CA LEU A 125 12.66 -21.54 -4.39
C LEU A 125 12.93 -23.05 -4.45
N GLN A 126 11.88 -23.84 -4.68
CA GLN A 126 12.03 -25.30 -4.83
C GLN A 126 12.94 -25.68 -6.01
N SER A 127 12.81 -24.98 -7.15
CA SER A 127 13.66 -25.24 -8.33
C SER A 127 15.14 -24.97 -8.08
N PHE A 128 15.45 -24.06 -7.16
CA PHE A 128 16.82 -23.74 -6.72
C PHE A 128 17.27 -24.57 -5.51
N GLY A 129 16.43 -25.48 -5.00
CA GLY A 129 16.74 -26.29 -3.83
C GLY A 129 16.81 -25.48 -2.52
N ILE A 130 16.13 -24.34 -2.47
CA ILE A 130 16.09 -23.47 -1.30
C ILE A 130 14.88 -23.87 -0.45
N ASP A 131 15.15 -24.32 0.78
CA ASP A 131 14.13 -24.62 1.79
C ASP A 131 14.05 -23.44 2.77
N ALA A 132 13.20 -22.47 2.43
CA ALA A 132 12.98 -21.26 3.22
C ALA A 132 11.51 -20.87 3.22
N GLY A 133 11.05 -20.31 4.35
CA GLY A 133 9.70 -19.71 4.45
C GLY A 133 9.59 -18.46 3.59
N VAL A 134 8.42 -18.29 2.96
CA VAL A 134 8.12 -17.11 2.15
C VAL A 134 7.37 -16.09 3.01
N TYR A 135 7.91 -14.88 3.04
CA TYR A 135 7.29 -13.73 3.70
C TYR A 135 7.04 -12.62 2.70
N ILE A 136 5.92 -11.96 2.84
CA ILE A 136 5.49 -10.85 1.96
C ILE A 136 5.50 -9.56 2.77
N CYS A 137 5.98 -8.48 2.17
CA CYS A 137 5.98 -7.17 2.81
C CYS A 137 4.57 -6.58 2.85
N GLN A 138 4.25 -5.97 3.99
CA GLN A 138 3.04 -5.19 4.18
C GLN A 138 3.26 -3.71 3.83
N ASN A 139 2.16 -3.00 3.63
CA ASN A 139 2.16 -1.58 3.31
C ASN A 139 2.70 -0.67 4.44
N ASP A 140 2.84 -1.19 5.64
CA ASP A 140 3.41 -0.48 6.79
C ASP A 140 4.92 -0.73 6.96
N GLY A 141 5.52 -1.51 6.06
CA GLY A 141 6.94 -1.88 6.07
C GLY A 141 7.27 -3.06 6.97
N THR A 142 6.28 -3.79 7.45
CA THR A 142 6.47 -5.05 8.18
C THR A 142 6.26 -6.25 7.25
N LEU A 143 6.43 -7.45 7.79
CA LEU A 143 6.30 -8.71 7.06
C LEU A 143 5.08 -9.49 7.53
N MET A 144 4.60 -10.37 6.67
CA MET A 144 3.60 -11.39 6.98
C MET A 144 3.94 -12.68 6.24
N ARG A 145 3.58 -13.83 6.80
CA ARG A 145 3.69 -15.12 6.11
C ARG A 145 2.87 -15.14 4.83
N SER A 146 3.29 -15.94 3.87
CA SER A 146 2.56 -16.10 2.60
C SER A 146 1.11 -16.52 2.80
N GLU A 147 0.81 -17.38 3.79
CA GLU A 147 -0.56 -17.80 4.09
C GLU A 147 -1.44 -16.65 4.59
N TYR A 148 -0.86 -15.71 5.35
CA TYR A 148 -1.58 -14.51 5.79
C TYR A 148 -1.82 -13.55 4.62
N ALA A 149 -0.83 -13.39 3.74
CA ALA A 149 -0.95 -12.60 2.52
C ALA A 149 -2.03 -13.17 1.57
N LEU A 150 -2.17 -14.50 1.48
CA LEU A 150 -3.24 -15.15 0.72
C LEU A 150 -4.64 -14.82 1.23
N ARG A 151 -4.78 -14.46 2.50
CA ARG A 151 -6.06 -14.03 3.09
C ARG A 151 -6.30 -12.53 2.98
N TYR A 152 -5.23 -11.74 3.14
CA TYR A 152 -5.30 -10.28 3.18
C TYR A 152 -4.35 -9.61 2.17
N PRO A 153 -4.51 -9.90 0.86
CA PRO A 153 -3.63 -9.33 -0.15
C PRO A 153 -3.66 -7.80 -0.23
N ILE A 154 -4.73 -7.18 0.21
CA ILE A 154 -4.84 -5.72 0.25
C ILE A 154 -3.71 -5.06 1.06
N LEU A 155 -3.16 -5.75 2.06
CA LEU A 155 -2.06 -5.27 2.87
C LEU A 155 -0.73 -5.18 2.09
N THR A 156 -0.65 -5.73 0.88
CA THR A 156 0.55 -5.62 0.03
C THR A 156 0.59 -4.34 -0.81
N ILE A 157 -0.52 -3.61 -0.89
CA ILE A 157 -0.61 -2.39 -1.70
C ILE A 157 0.35 -1.33 -1.14
N ALA A 158 1.21 -0.75 -1.99
CA ALA A 158 2.24 0.23 -1.64
C ALA A 158 3.37 -0.30 -0.71
N CYS A 159 3.56 -1.62 -0.57
CA CYS A 159 4.69 -2.16 0.21
C CYS A 159 6.06 -1.82 -0.41
N GLY A 160 6.17 -1.68 -1.72
CA GLY A 160 7.42 -1.31 -2.39
C GLY A 160 7.98 0.03 -1.91
N PRO A 161 7.28 1.16 -2.08
CA PRO A 161 7.74 2.45 -1.56
C PRO A 161 8.02 2.44 -0.05
N THR A 162 7.23 1.70 0.72
CA THR A 162 7.44 1.58 2.18
C THR A 162 8.75 0.88 2.51
N ASN A 163 9.10 -0.17 1.77
CA ASN A 163 10.40 -0.82 1.92
C ASN A 163 11.54 0.15 1.61
N SER A 164 11.41 0.95 0.54
CA SER A 164 12.40 1.96 0.19
C SER A 164 12.59 3.00 1.30
N ILE A 165 11.51 3.45 1.96
CA ILE A 165 11.58 4.35 3.11
C ILE A 165 12.33 3.71 4.28
N ARG A 166 12.03 2.44 4.60
CA ARG A 166 12.73 1.72 5.67
C ARG A 166 14.20 1.48 5.36
N GLY A 167 14.50 1.08 4.13
CA GLY A 167 15.88 0.91 3.66
C GLY A 167 16.65 2.23 3.69
N ALA A 168 16.04 3.33 3.25
CA ALA A 168 16.61 4.67 3.30
C ALA A 168 16.92 5.11 4.74
N ALA A 169 16.00 4.88 5.69
CA ALA A 169 16.23 5.15 7.10
C ALA A 169 17.43 4.38 7.64
N HIS A 170 17.50 3.08 7.37
CA HIS A 170 18.61 2.22 7.80
C HIS A 170 19.95 2.67 7.22
N LEU A 171 20.00 2.92 5.91
CA LEU A 171 21.24 3.28 5.21
C LEU A 171 21.75 4.67 5.59
N SER A 172 20.85 5.62 5.81
CA SER A 172 21.22 7.01 6.15
C SER A 172 21.44 7.26 7.65
N GLY A 173 20.84 6.42 8.51
CA GLY A 173 20.78 6.64 9.96
C GLY A 173 19.87 7.80 10.38
N LEU A 174 19.09 8.38 9.48
CA LEU A 174 18.15 9.46 9.79
C LEU A 174 16.81 8.87 10.24
N ASN A 175 16.18 9.54 11.21
CA ASN A 175 14.88 9.18 11.74
C ASN A 175 13.73 10.05 11.23
N ASN A 176 14.04 11.25 10.72
CA ASN A 176 13.06 12.18 10.17
C ASN A 176 13.62 12.79 8.89
N ALA A 177 12.94 12.57 7.78
CA ALA A 177 13.30 13.09 6.45
C ALA A 177 12.15 12.86 5.46
N LEU A 178 12.22 13.45 4.28
CA LEU A 178 11.53 12.94 3.11
C LEU A 178 12.42 11.91 2.42
N VAL A 179 11.84 10.81 2.00
CA VAL A 179 12.51 9.81 1.17
C VAL A 179 11.98 9.94 -0.25
N VAL A 180 12.88 10.12 -1.20
CA VAL A 180 12.57 10.21 -2.63
C VAL A 180 13.19 8.99 -3.30
N ASP A 181 12.34 8.03 -3.66
CA ASP A 181 12.73 6.81 -4.38
C ASP A 181 12.46 6.97 -5.86
N ILE A 182 13.50 7.06 -6.65
CA ILE A 182 13.38 7.20 -8.10
C ILE A 182 13.70 5.87 -8.76
N GLY A 183 12.66 5.25 -9.27
CA GLY A 183 12.75 4.00 -10.03
C GLY A 183 12.96 4.19 -11.53
N GLY A 184 12.65 3.15 -12.29
CA GLY A 184 12.69 3.19 -13.75
C GLY A 184 11.52 3.94 -14.40
N THR A 185 10.35 4.00 -13.74
CA THR A 185 9.09 4.54 -14.29
C THR A 185 8.51 5.66 -13.46
N THR A 186 8.63 5.59 -12.13
CA THR A 186 8.01 6.48 -11.16
C THR A 186 9.02 7.00 -10.15
N THR A 187 8.67 8.10 -9.52
CA THR A 187 9.30 8.61 -8.30
C THR A 187 8.25 8.54 -7.20
N ASP A 188 8.58 7.86 -6.12
CA ASP A 188 7.76 7.74 -4.92
C ASP A 188 8.37 8.60 -3.81
N ILE A 189 7.57 9.50 -3.25
CA ILE A 189 7.99 10.39 -2.18
C ILE A 189 7.20 10.05 -0.94
N GLY A 190 7.89 9.68 0.14
CA GLY A 190 7.27 9.32 1.40
C GLY A 190 7.91 10.02 2.57
N VAL A 191 7.19 10.09 3.67
CA VAL A 191 7.64 10.75 4.90
C VAL A 191 8.17 9.71 5.87
N LEU A 192 9.42 9.87 6.26
CA LEU A 192 10.03 9.15 7.36
C LEU A 192 9.82 9.95 8.65
N ALA A 193 9.15 9.36 9.63
CA ALA A 193 8.90 9.94 10.94
C ALA A 193 9.33 8.97 12.04
N GLN A 194 10.24 9.38 12.91
CA GLN A 194 10.75 8.56 14.02
C GLN A 194 11.28 7.17 13.57
N GLY A 195 11.89 7.10 12.39
CA GLY A 195 12.45 5.87 11.82
C GLY A 195 11.45 4.95 11.10
N PHE A 196 10.17 5.36 11.01
CA PHE A 196 9.11 4.60 10.35
C PHE A 196 8.44 5.40 9.23
N PRO A 197 7.89 4.73 8.22
CA PRO A 197 7.03 5.37 7.25
C PRO A 197 5.80 5.99 7.93
N ARG A 198 5.57 7.29 7.71
CA ARG A 198 4.36 7.95 8.22
C ARG A 198 3.15 7.35 7.55
N GLN A 199 2.12 7.07 8.33
CA GLN A 199 0.84 6.63 7.80
C GLN A 199 -0.08 7.82 7.51
N SER A 200 -0.88 7.70 6.44
CA SER A 200 -1.90 8.69 6.13
C SER A 200 -2.96 8.71 7.23
N SER A 201 -3.35 9.90 7.66
CA SER A 201 -4.44 10.10 8.62
C SER A 201 -5.81 10.20 7.95
N ALA A 202 -5.84 10.34 6.62
CA ALA A 202 -7.04 10.46 5.83
C ALA A 202 -7.41 9.12 5.18
N ALA A 203 -8.68 9.01 4.76
CA ALA A 203 -9.09 7.93 3.88
C ALA A 203 -8.25 7.96 2.60
N VAL A 204 -7.72 6.82 2.21
CA VAL A 204 -6.83 6.70 1.05
C VAL A 204 -7.62 6.20 -0.14
N GLU A 205 -7.33 6.77 -1.30
CA GLU A 205 -7.92 6.38 -2.56
C GLU A 205 -7.01 5.40 -3.30
N ILE A 206 -7.56 4.23 -3.67
CA ILE A 206 -6.87 3.19 -4.41
C ILE A 206 -7.62 2.92 -5.69
N GLY A 207 -6.98 3.19 -6.83
CA GLY A 207 -7.62 3.01 -8.14
C GLY A 207 -8.91 3.83 -8.32
N GLY A 208 -9.03 4.99 -7.68
CA GLY A 208 -10.22 5.82 -7.71
C GLY A 208 -11.29 5.44 -6.68
N VAL A 209 -10.99 4.49 -5.77
CA VAL A 209 -11.93 4.00 -4.76
C VAL A 209 -11.43 4.34 -3.36
N ARG A 210 -12.26 5.02 -2.55
CA ARG A 210 -11.90 5.40 -1.17
C ARG A 210 -11.92 4.18 -0.25
N THR A 211 -10.91 4.08 0.59
CA THR A 211 -10.76 3.01 1.57
C THR A 211 -10.43 3.56 2.96
N ASN A 212 -10.62 2.77 4.00
CA ASN A 212 -10.34 3.16 5.38
C ASN A 212 -9.33 2.26 6.10
N PHE A 213 -8.61 1.42 5.37
CA PHE A 213 -7.47 0.74 5.97
C PHE A 213 -6.23 1.63 5.90
N ARG A 214 -5.28 1.37 6.78
CA ARG A 214 -4.08 2.22 6.89
C ARG A 214 -3.17 2.04 5.68
N MET A 215 -2.74 3.18 5.16
CA MET A 215 -1.79 3.26 4.05
C MET A 215 -0.64 4.19 4.41
N PRO A 216 0.56 3.94 3.90
CA PRO A 216 1.65 4.89 4.04
C PRO A 216 1.31 6.21 3.31
N ASP A 217 1.79 7.32 3.86
CA ASP A 217 1.66 8.63 3.25
C ASP A 217 2.72 8.78 2.15
N ILE A 218 2.32 8.47 0.93
CA ILE A 218 3.19 8.42 -0.25
C ILE A 218 2.54 9.19 -1.39
N LEU A 219 3.36 9.96 -2.09
CA LEU A 219 3.02 10.63 -3.34
C LEU A 219 3.85 10.03 -4.48
N SER A 220 3.19 9.51 -5.50
CA SER A 220 3.84 8.98 -6.69
C SER A 220 3.67 9.93 -7.87
N ILE A 221 4.75 10.17 -8.60
CA ILE A 221 4.74 10.93 -9.86
C ILE A 221 5.34 10.10 -10.99
N GLY A 222 4.88 10.32 -12.22
CA GLY A 222 5.28 9.55 -13.42
C GLY A 222 6.64 9.95 -13.99
N ILE A 223 7.64 10.15 -13.13
CA ILE A 223 9.02 10.47 -13.50
C ILE A 223 9.94 9.39 -12.95
N GLY A 224 10.72 8.78 -13.85
CA GLY A 224 11.73 7.79 -13.52
C GLY A 224 12.78 7.71 -14.61
N GLY A 225 13.78 6.85 -14.46
CA GLY A 225 14.90 6.75 -15.42
C GLY A 225 14.47 6.49 -16.87
N GLY A 226 13.42 5.70 -17.06
CA GLY A 226 12.88 5.36 -18.38
C GLY A 226 11.82 6.34 -18.91
N THR A 227 11.49 7.41 -18.18
CA THR A 227 10.49 8.40 -18.62
C THR A 227 10.85 8.99 -19.95
N ILE A 228 9.89 8.99 -20.89
CA ILE A 228 10.10 9.43 -22.27
C ILE A 228 10.10 10.96 -22.33
N VAL A 229 11.14 11.50 -22.98
CA VAL A 229 11.26 12.93 -23.29
C VAL A 229 10.95 13.13 -24.76
N ARG A 230 10.03 14.07 -25.06
CA ARG A 230 9.67 14.42 -26.44
C ARG A 230 10.09 15.85 -26.71
N ALA A 231 10.92 16.02 -27.73
CA ALA A 231 11.20 17.35 -28.24
C ALA A 231 9.95 17.90 -28.93
N GLY A 232 9.56 19.12 -28.59
CA GLY A 232 8.53 19.83 -29.33
C GLY A 232 8.99 20.15 -30.76
N GLY A 233 8.03 20.35 -31.69
CA GLY A 233 8.30 20.91 -32.99
C GLY A 233 8.76 22.39 -32.94
N GLU A 234 8.97 23.03 -34.09
CA GLU A 234 9.30 24.46 -34.13
C GLU A 234 8.23 25.28 -33.40
N GLY A 235 8.59 25.86 -32.23
CA GLY A 235 7.68 26.63 -31.36
C GLY A 235 6.92 25.83 -30.32
N GLU A 236 7.10 24.52 -30.21
CA GLU A 236 6.53 23.69 -29.18
C GLU A 236 7.50 23.44 -28.00
N THR A 237 6.96 23.26 -26.81
CA THR A 237 7.74 22.98 -25.61
C THR A 237 8.14 21.51 -25.52
N VAL A 238 9.28 21.24 -24.88
CA VAL A 238 9.68 19.88 -24.49
C VAL A 238 8.66 19.31 -23.50
N THR A 239 8.29 18.04 -23.64
CA THR A 239 7.43 17.32 -22.70
C THR A 239 8.18 16.14 -22.08
N VAL A 240 7.91 15.87 -20.80
CA VAL A 240 8.49 14.77 -20.01
C VAL A 240 7.37 13.91 -19.47
N GLY A 241 7.39 12.61 -19.78
CA GLY A 241 6.40 11.65 -19.32
C GLY A 241 4.95 11.93 -19.77
N PRO A 242 3.96 11.32 -19.07
CA PRO A 242 4.12 10.26 -18.07
C PRO A 242 4.54 8.89 -18.63
N ASP A 243 4.59 8.75 -19.97
CA ASP A 243 4.99 7.49 -20.62
C ASP A 243 6.45 7.15 -20.30
N SER A 244 6.72 5.85 -20.13
CA SER A 244 8.06 5.33 -19.84
C SER A 244 8.38 4.10 -20.69
N VAL A 245 9.67 3.92 -21.01
CA VAL A 245 10.15 2.68 -21.63
C VAL A 245 10.29 1.54 -20.61
N GLY A 246 10.21 1.84 -19.32
CA GLY A 246 10.29 0.87 -18.24
C GLY A 246 11.52 -0.02 -18.32
N TYR A 247 11.32 -1.33 -18.22
CA TYR A 247 12.40 -2.33 -18.27
C TYR A 247 13.14 -2.42 -19.61
N GLU A 248 12.63 -1.79 -20.67
CA GLU A 248 13.26 -1.75 -21.99
C GLU A 248 14.31 -0.63 -22.11
N LEU A 249 14.63 0.10 -21.03
CA LEU A 249 15.55 1.23 -21.03
C LEU A 249 16.87 0.93 -21.77
N LEU A 250 17.49 -0.20 -21.46
CA LEU A 250 18.77 -0.60 -22.09
C LEU A 250 18.66 -0.92 -23.59
N LYS A 251 17.47 -1.14 -24.12
CA LYS A 251 17.23 -1.39 -25.54
C LYS A 251 16.79 -0.13 -26.28
N ARG A 252 15.94 0.69 -25.63
CA ARG A 252 15.27 1.82 -26.26
C ARG A 252 15.94 3.16 -26.00
N GLY A 253 16.64 3.31 -24.88
CA GLY A 253 17.36 4.55 -24.55
C GLY A 253 18.44 4.89 -25.57
N ARG A 254 18.54 6.17 -25.94
CA ARG A 254 19.47 6.63 -26.99
C ARG A 254 20.94 6.44 -26.64
N ILE A 255 21.32 6.64 -25.39
CA ILE A 255 22.70 6.37 -24.91
C ILE A 255 23.14 4.93 -25.11
N PHE A 256 22.16 3.99 -25.15
CA PHE A 256 22.40 2.55 -25.39
C PHE A 256 22.27 2.17 -26.86
N GLY A 257 22.00 3.14 -27.77
CA GLY A 257 21.84 2.93 -29.19
C GLY A 257 20.41 2.71 -29.67
N GLY A 258 19.42 2.92 -28.80
CA GLY A 258 18.00 2.93 -29.14
C GLY A 258 17.56 4.24 -29.83
N ASP A 259 16.27 4.41 -30.00
CA ASP A 259 15.65 5.53 -30.73
C ASP A 259 14.89 6.51 -29.81
N THR A 260 14.66 6.15 -28.55
CA THR A 260 13.81 6.88 -27.62
C THR A 260 14.66 7.72 -26.66
N LEU A 261 14.40 9.04 -26.62
CA LEU A 261 15.03 9.91 -25.62
C LEU A 261 14.36 9.71 -24.28
N THR A 262 15.15 9.41 -23.24
CA THR A 262 14.68 9.14 -21.87
C THR A 262 15.31 10.09 -20.86
N ALA A 263 14.74 10.14 -19.65
CA ALA A 263 15.30 10.92 -18.56
C ALA A 263 16.73 10.46 -18.19
N THR A 264 17.05 9.17 -18.30
CA THR A 264 18.42 8.67 -18.13
C THR A 264 19.38 9.25 -19.17
N ASP A 265 18.95 9.33 -20.46
CA ASP A 265 19.76 9.96 -21.51
C ASP A 265 20.05 11.41 -21.17
N VAL A 266 19.07 12.15 -20.63
CA VAL A 266 19.21 13.54 -20.19
C VAL A 266 20.24 13.66 -19.08
N ALA A 267 20.14 12.86 -18.03
CA ALA A 267 21.07 12.90 -16.89
C ALA A 267 22.52 12.60 -17.32
N VAL A 268 22.72 11.60 -18.16
CA VAL A 268 24.05 11.25 -18.70
C VAL A 268 24.59 12.34 -19.63
N LYS A 269 23.74 12.90 -20.52
CA LYS A 269 24.13 14.01 -21.41
C LYS A 269 24.57 15.26 -20.64
N LEU A 270 23.96 15.53 -19.52
CA LEU A 270 24.29 16.68 -18.66
C LEU A 270 25.42 16.40 -17.66
N GLY A 271 25.99 15.19 -17.68
CA GLY A 271 27.15 14.82 -16.85
C GLY A 271 26.81 14.51 -15.39
N ARG A 272 25.54 14.25 -15.06
CA ARG A 272 25.16 13.84 -13.71
C ARG A 272 25.57 12.41 -13.37
N TYR A 273 25.74 11.59 -14.37
CA TYR A 273 26.18 10.21 -14.25
C TYR A 273 27.05 9.83 -15.45
N GLU A 274 28.15 9.15 -15.19
CA GLU A 274 29.00 8.57 -16.21
C GLU A 274 28.60 7.12 -16.45
N TRP A 275 28.16 6.82 -17.67
CA TRP A 275 27.85 5.46 -18.09
C TRP A 275 28.87 5.02 -19.13
N ASP A 276 29.61 3.95 -18.81
CA ASP A 276 30.63 3.44 -19.72
C ASP A 276 30.01 2.99 -21.06
N GLY A 277 30.57 3.51 -22.16
CA GLY A 277 30.06 3.25 -23.52
C GLY A 277 28.79 4.00 -23.91
N ALA A 278 28.35 4.99 -23.13
CA ALA A 278 27.19 5.81 -23.50
C ALA A 278 27.40 6.63 -24.77
N ARG A 279 26.39 6.65 -25.65
CA ARG A 279 26.39 7.42 -26.92
C ARG A 279 25.64 8.73 -26.73
N THR A 280 26.37 9.80 -26.42
CA THR A 280 25.78 11.13 -26.17
C THR A 280 25.89 12.11 -27.33
N GLU A 281 26.60 11.81 -28.43
CA GLU A 281 26.93 12.72 -29.51
C GLU A 281 25.68 13.22 -30.26
N GLY A 282 24.66 12.39 -30.39
CA GLY A 282 23.44 12.72 -31.13
C GLY A 282 22.34 13.38 -30.27
N LEU A 283 22.61 13.67 -28.98
CA LEU A 283 21.64 14.26 -28.09
C LEU A 283 21.71 15.79 -28.09
N ASP A 284 20.55 16.44 -28.36
CA ASP A 284 20.44 17.91 -28.34
C ASP A 284 20.53 18.41 -26.87
N ALA A 285 21.57 19.18 -26.61
CA ALA A 285 21.84 19.74 -25.29
C ALA A 285 20.77 20.75 -24.82
N SER A 286 20.10 21.45 -25.76
CA SER A 286 19.01 22.38 -25.40
C SER A 286 17.76 21.63 -24.93
N VAL A 287 17.38 20.61 -25.69
CA VAL A 287 16.26 19.70 -25.30
C VAL A 287 16.53 19.04 -23.94
N CYS A 288 17.76 18.53 -23.74
CA CYS A 288 18.14 17.91 -22.47
C CYS A 288 18.07 18.90 -21.32
N ARG A 289 18.50 20.16 -21.45
CA ARG A 289 18.38 21.17 -20.39
C ARG A 289 16.93 21.50 -20.08
N GLN A 290 16.09 21.68 -21.10
CA GLN A 290 14.65 21.94 -20.87
C GLN A 290 13.95 20.76 -20.17
N ALA A 291 14.26 19.54 -20.59
CA ALA A 291 13.73 18.34 -19.94
C ALA A 291 14.17 18.26 -18.48
N ASP A 292 15.41 18.59 -18.19
CA ASP A 292 15.99 18.61 -16.86
C ASP A 292 15.34 19.63 -15.93
N GLU A 293 15.06 20.83 -16.45
CA GLU A 293 14.32 21.87 -15.71
C GLU A 293 12.90 21.40 -15.35
N ILE A 294 12.23 20.69 -16.27
CA ILE A 294 10.89 20.11 -16.02
C ILE A 294 10.98 19.02 -14.96
N ILE A 295 11.90 18.06 -15.11
CA ILE A 295 12.10 16.95 -14.15
C ILE A 295 12.38 17.51 -12.75
N THR A 296 13.31 18.46 -12.66
CA THR A 296 13.71 19.07 -11.38
C THR A 296 12.52 19.77 -10.71
N ARG A 297 11.79 20.61 -11.45
CA ARG A 297 10.62 21.33 -10.95
C ARG A 297 9.54 20.37 -10.48
N ASP A 298 9.21 19.34 -11.26
CA ASP A 298 8.13 18.41 -10.91
C ASP A 298 8.48 17.57 -9.66
N ILE A 299 9.78 17.29 -9.43
CA ILE A 299 10.26 16.65 -8.18
C ILE A 299 10.19 17.65 -7.01
N GLU A 300 10.59 18.91 -7.20
CA GLU A 300 10.49 19.97 -6.19
C GLU A 300 9.05 20.22 -5.77
N ASP A 301 8.12 20.31 -6.72
CA ASP A 301 6.68 20.45 -6.47
C ASP A 301 6.12 19.26 -5.69
N ALA A 302 6.56 18.04 -6.01
CA ALA A 302 6.14 16.84 -5.32
C ALA A 302 6.72 16.77 -3.87
N ILE A 303 7.97 17.19 -3.68
CA ILE A 303 8.58 17.34 -2.34
C ILE A 303 7.80 18.37 -1.51
N ASP A 304 7.48 19.55 -2.08
CA ASP A 304 6.76 20.60 -1.37
C ASP A 304 5.36 20.15 -0.92
N ARG A 305 4.67 19.39 -1.73
CA ARG A 305 3.36 18.80 -1.40
C ARG A 305 3.43 17.80 -0.22
N MET A 306 4.57 17.14 -0.01
CA MET A 306 4.77 16.15 1.05
C MET A 306 5.33 16.76 2.34
N LYS A 307 5.81 18.00 2.31
CA LYS A 307 6.29 18.72 3.49
C LYS A 307 5.15 18.98 4.48
N THR A 308 5.48 18.93 5.76
CA THR A 308 4.53 19.21 6.85
C THR A 308 4.74 20.60 7.46
N SER A 309 5.78 21.32 7.02
CA SER A 309 6.09 22.68 7.43
C SER A 309 6.65 23.47 6.25
N ALA A 310 6.69 24.79 6.37
CA ALA A 310 7.29 25.68 5.37
C ALA A 310 8.83 25.67 5.40
N GLU A 311 9.44 25.02 6.39
CA GLU A 311 10.89 24.93 6.53
C GLU A 311 11.50 23.97 5.49
N ASP A 312 12.78 24.18 5.18
CA ASP A 312 13.54 23.26 4.35
C ASP A 312 13.72 21.92 5.09
N VAL A 313 13.61 20.82 4.36
CA VAL A 313 13.65 19.46 4.93
C VAL A 313 14.86 18.67 4.43
N ASP A 314 15.33 17.72 5.22
CA ASP A 314 16.30 16.72 4.77
C ASP A 314 15.61 15.74 3.80
N VAL A 315 16.28 15.42 2.70
CA VAL A 315 15.84 14.44 1.71
C VAL A 315 16.84 13.30 1.66
N ILE A 316 16.37 12.07 1.80
CA ILE A 316 17.13 10.86 1.51
C ILE A 316 16.75 10.41 0.09
N LEU A 317 17.73 10.34 -0.77
CA LEU A 317 17.54 10.01 -2.19
C LEU A 317 17.99 8.57 -2.43
N VAL A 318 17.06 7.73 -2.88
CA VAL A 318 17.28 6.31 -3.18
C VAL A 318 16.73 5.93 -4.55
N GLY A 319 16.95 4.68 -4.95
CA GLY A 319 16.54 4.15 -6.24
C GLY A 319 17.54 4.43 -7.37
N GLY A 320 17.60 3.56 -8.36
CA GLY A 320 18.54 3.64 -9.48
C GLY A 320 18.37 4.89 -10.37
N GLY A 321 17.17 5.50 -10.37
CA GLY A 321 16.89 6.75 -11.07
C GLY A 321 17.32 8.02 -10.32
N SER A 322 17.92 7.91 -9.13
CA SER A 322 18.39 9.05 -8.33
C SER A 322 19.41 9.94 -9.04
N ILE A 323 20.02 9.45 -10.11
CA ILE A 323 20.88 10.22 -11.04
C ILE A 323 20.15 11.39 -11.72
N LEU A 324 18.81 11.39 -11.74
CA LEU A 324 18.00 12.47 -12.31
C LEU A 324 18.01 13.73 -11.45
N VAL A 325 18.32 13.61 -10.17
CA VAL A 325 18.23 14.72 -9.21
C VAL A 325 19.54 15.52 -9.17
N PRO A 326 19.49 16.85 -9.30
CA PRO A 326 20.67 17.71 -9.11
C PRO A 326 21.12 17.72 -7.64
N ASP A 327 22.31 18.29 -7.38
CA ASP A 327 22.85 18.37 -6.02
C ASP A 327 22.10 19.35 -5.09
N LYS A 328 21.24 20.19 -5.66
CA LYS A 328 20.41 21.14 -4.92
C LYS A 328 19.01 21.16 -5.46
N LEU A 329 18.03 21.15 -4.56
CA LEU A 329 16.61 21.32 -4.82
C LEU A 329 16.06 22.45 -3.98
N GLN A 330 15.05 23.13 -4.49
CA GLN A 330 14.35 24.18 -3.75
C GLN A 330 13.56 23.57 -2.59
N GLY A 331 13.61 24.20 -1.42
CA GLY A 331 12.90 23.73 -0.22
C GLY A 331 13.53 22.50 0.45
N VAL A 332 14.78 22.15 0.07
CA VAL A 332 15.55 21.04 0.63
C VAL A 332 16.79 21.56 1.34
N ALA A 333 16.92 21.27 2.63
CA ALA A 333 18.05 21.66 3.44
C ALA A 333 19.33 20.86 3.08
N ARG A 334 19.16 19.57 2.88
CA ARG A 334 20.24 18.64 2.57
C ARG A 334 19.73 17.44 1.80
N ILE A 335 20.49 17.02 0.77
CA ILE A 335 20.28 15.77 0.06
C ILE A 335 21.29 14.74 0.57
N VAL A 336 20.80 13.61 1.09
CA VAL A 336 21.61 12.48 1.54
C VAL A 336 21.46 11.36 0.51
N ARG A 337 22.57 10.94 -0.11
CA ARG A 337 22.63 9.75 -0.97
C ARG A 337 23.45 8.70 -0.22
N PRO A 338 22.82 7.75 0.46
CA PRO A 338 23.56 6.74 1.21
C PRO A 338 24.26 5.75 0.27
N ASP A 339 25.30 5.08 0.75
CA ASP A 339 25.85 3.93 0.04
C ASP A 339 24.76 2.88 -0.17
N HIS A 340 24.79 2.17 -1.31
CA HIS A 340 23.77 1.17 -1.69
C HIS A 340 22.34 1.72 -1.83
N TYR A 341 22.20 2.99 -2.17
CA TYR A 341 20.91 3.66 -2.38
C TYR A 341 20.02 2.95 -3.43
N ASP A 342 20.63 2.29 -4.39
CA ASP A 342 19.98 1.52 -5.46
C ASP A 342 19.36 0.21 -4.96
N ALA A 343 19.80 -0.29 -3.79
CA ALA A 343 19.29 -1.50 -3.13
C ALA A 343 18.37 -1.20 -1.93
N ALA A 344 18.02 0.05 -1.67
CA ALA A 344 17.26 0.47 -0.49
C ALA A 344 15.95 -0.33 -0.31
N ASN A 345 15.21 -0.60 -1.39
CA ASN A 345 13.98 -1.39 -1.36
C ASN A 345 14.23 -2.81 -0.82
N ALA A 346 15.22 -3.51 -1.36
CA ALA A 346 15.57 -4.86 -0.94
C ALA A 346 16.10 -4.91 0.50
N ILE A 347 16.88 -3.90 0.89
CA ILE A 347 17.39 -3.77 2.27
C ILE A 347 16.21 -3.54 3.24
N GLY A 348 15.28 -2.65 2.89
CA GLY A 348 14.10 -2.40 3.71
C GLY A 348 13.21 -3.63 3.89
N ALA A 349 13.02 -4.40 2.83
CA ALA A 349 12.32 -5.68 2.90
C ALA A 349 13.02 -6.68 3.83
N ALA A 350 14.35 -6.74 3.82
CA ALA A 350 15.12 -7.64 4.67
C ALA A 350 15.14 -7.24 6.16
N LEU A 351 14.83 -5.99 6.48
CA LEU A 351 14.78 -5.47 7.85
C LEU A 351 13.40 -5.62 8.51
N GLY A 352 12.41 -6.15 7.78
CA GLY A 352 11.04 -6.21 8.26
C GLY A 352 10.88 -7.10 9.49
N GLU A 353 10.13 -6.61 10.48
CA GLU A 353 9.55 -7.40 11.55
C GLU A 353 8.15 -7.85 11.13
N VAL A 354 7.65 -8.94 11.71
CA VAL A 354 6.27 -9.36 11.49
C VAL A 354 5.35 -8.60 12.42
N SER A 355 4.28 -8.03 11.88
CA SER A 355 3.32 -7.28 12.71
C SER A 355 1.89 -7.78 12.59
N GLY A 356 1.11 -7.44 13.61
CA GLY A 356 -0.33 -7.53 13.64
C GLY A 356 -0.92 -6.25 14.20
N GLU A 357 -2.07 -5.88 13.71
CA GLU A 357 -2.77 -4.66 14.10
C GLU A 357 -4.23 -4.94 14.41
N THR A 358 -4.78 -4.18 15.34
CA THR A 358 -6.21 -4.18 15.63
C THR A 358 -6.73 -2.76 15.80
N GLU A 359 -7.93 -2.53 15.28
CA GLU A 359 -8.70 -1.31 15.52
C GLU A 359 -10.11 -1.72 15.94
N ARG A 360 -10.49 -1.39 17.17
CA ARG A 360 -11.76 -1.82 17.77
C ARG A 360 -12.43 -0.71 18.56
N ILE A 361 -13.76 -0.79 18.61
CA ILE A 361 -14.56 0.09 19.45
C ILE A 361 -15.05 -0.71 20.66
N TYR A 362 -14.88 -0.10 21.82
CA TYR A 362 -15.31 -0.64 23.10
C TYR A 362 -16.34 0.29 23.76
N SER A 363 -17.32 -0.29 24.43
CA SER A 363 -18.23 0.45 25.29
C SER A 363 -17.68 0.46 26.73
N LEU A 364 -17.31 1.64 27.21
CA LEU A 364 -16.84 1.79 28.59
C LEU A 364 -17.98 1.75 29.63
N ASP A 365 -19.24 1.64 29.17
CA ASP A 365 -20.37 1.32 30.03
C ASP A 365 -20.46 -0.19 30.37
N GLU A 366 -19.84 -1.05 29.52
CA GLU A 366 -19.85 -2.51 29.66
C GLU A 366 -18.55 -3.08 30.22
N MET A 367 -17.43 -2.38 30.04
CA MET A 367 -16.09 -2.78 30.50
C MET A 367 -15.26 -1.59 30.95
N THR A 368 -14.24 -1.84 31.73
CA THR A 368 -13.30 -0.80 32.14
C THR A 368 -12.34 -0.42 31.01
N TYR A 369 -11.74 0.77 31.11
CA TYR A 369 -10.70 1.22 30.18
C TYR A 369 -9.53 0.23 30.13
N GLU A 370 -9.10 -0.27 31.30
CA GLU A 370 -8.01 -1.23 31.40
C GLU A 370 -8.33 -2.56 30.70
N GLU A 371 -9.57 -3.04 30.82
CA GLU A 371 -10.01 -4.26 30.11
C GLU A 371 -10.05 -4.06 28.60
N ALA A 372 -10.58 -2.94 28.12
CA ALA A 372 -10.60 -2.60 26.70
C ALA A 372 -9.18 -2.52 26.10
N MET A 373 -8.26 -1.84 26.80
CA MET A 373 -6.88 -1.75 26.37
C MET A 373 -6.15 -3.09 26.39
N ALA A 374 -6.42 -3.94 27.39
CA ALA A 374 -5.84 -5.28 27.49
C ALA A 374 -6.34 -6.19 26.36
N ASP A 375 -7.64 -6.17 26.06
CA ASP A 375 -8.22 -6.94 24.96
C ASP A 375 -7.65 -6.53 23.61
N ALA A 376 -7.57 -5.23 23.33
CA ALA A 376 -6.98 -4.71 22.09
C ALA A 376 -5.50 -5.12 21.93
N LYS A 377 -4.70 -5.01 23.00
CA LYS A 377 -3.30 -5.44 22.99
C LYS A 377 -3.15 -6.93 22.75
N ASN A 378 -3.95 -7.75 23.41
CA ASN A 378 -3.94 -9.19 23.20
C ASN A 378 -4.32 -9.53 21.75
N HIS A 379 -5.32 -8.87 21.20
CA HIS A 379 -5.72 -9.07 19.81
C HIS A 379 -4.59 -8.74 18.83
N ALA A 380 -3.92 -7.59 18.99
CA ALA A 380 -2.79 -7.20 18.13
C ALA A 380 -1.64 -8.22 18.22
N VAL A 381 -1.34 -8.72 19.42
CA VAL A 381 -0.33 -9.78 19.61
C VAL A 381 -0.73 -11.07 18.89
N GLU A 382 -2.00 -11.51 19.02
CA GLU A 382 -2.48 -12.71 18.31
C GLU A 382 -2.42 -12.52 16.78
N GLN A 383 -2.75 -11.35 16.26
CA GLN A 383 -2.62 -11.07 14.84
C GLN A 383 -1.16 -11.12 14.37
N ALA A 384 -0.21 -10.57 15.14
CA ALA A 384 1.21 -10.66 14.84
C ALA A 384 1.70 -12.12 14.80
N VAL A 385 1.29 -12.94 15.76
CA VAL A 385 1.62 -14.37 15.81
C VAL A 385 1.00 -15.12 14.63
N LEU A 386 -0.26 -14.83 14.26
CA LEU A 386 -0.91 -15.41 13.08
C LEU A 386 -0.19 -15.01 11.79
N ALA A 387 0.30 -13.78 11.72
CA ALA A 387 1.11 -13.31 10.60
C ALA A 387 2.52 -13.93 10.57
N GLY A 388 2.96 -14.60 11.64
CA GLY A 388 4.20 -15.38 11.67
C GLY A 388 5.27 -14.90 12.65
N ALA A 389 4.98 -13.94 13.54
CA ALA A 389 5.92 -13.50 14.56
C ALA A 389 6.15 -14.59 15.63
N ASP A 390 7.40 -14.70 16.09
CA ASP A 390 7.70 -15.43 17.32
C ASP A 390 7.09 -14.70 18.52
N ARG A 391 6.09 -15.33 19.17
CA ARG A 391 5.35 -14.78 20.32
C ARG A 391 6.27 -14.22 21.42
N ALA A 392 7.42 -14.85 21.64
CA ALA A 392 8.36 -14.44 22.68
C ALA A 392 9.02 -13.07 22.39
N THR A 393 9.00 -12.64 21.13
CA THR A 393 9.62 -11.39 20.66
C THR A 393 8.62 -10.28 20.46
N VAL A 394 7.31 -10.59 20.44
CA VAL A 394 6.26 -9.62 20.14
C VAL A 394 6.15 -8.54 21.22
N GLN A 395 6.19 -7.30 20.78
CA GLN A 395 6.05 -6.10 21.61
C GLN A 395 4.97 -5.18 21.02
N ILE A 396 4.31 -4.41 21.89
CA ILE A 396 3.41 -3.35 21.44
C ILE A 396 4.24 -2.16 20.98
N VAL A 397 4.10 -1.81 19.70
CA VAL A 397 4.85 -0.70 19.06
C VAL A 397 4.01 0.57 18.90
N LEU A 398 2.67 0.44 18.89
CA LEU A 398 1.73 1.55 18.87
C LEU A 398 0.52 1.21 19.75
N SER A 399 0.05 2.18 20.50
CA SER A 399 -1.19 2.08 21.26
C SER A 399 -1.82 3.47 21.33
N GLU A 400 -2.97 3.63 20.68
CA GLU A 400 -3.75 4.86 20.62
C GLU A 400 -5.16 4.59 21.10
N ASP A 401 -5.73 5.52 21.83
CA ASP A 401 -7.12 5.50 22.27
C ASP A 401 -7.79 6.85 21.96
N ILE A 402 -8.97 6.78 21.35
CA ILE A 402 -9.71 7.96 20.88
C ILE A 402 -11.15 7.86 21.42
N PRO A 403 -11.54 8.72 22.37
CA PRO A 403 -12.93 8.81 22.81
C PRO A 403 -13.85 9.25 21.69
N LEU A 404 -14.93 8.52 21.43
CA LEU A 404 -15.94 8.83 20.42
C LEU A 404 -17.13 9.55 21.06
N ALA A 405 -16.97 10.83 21.37
CA ALA A 405 -17.92 11.63 22.12
C ALA A 405 -19.32 11.73 21.45
N TYR A 406 -19.45 11.47 20.17
CA TYR A 406 -20.69 11.45 19.41
C TYR A 406 -21.39 10.09 19.41
N MET A 407 -20.75 9.05 19.96
CA MET A 407 -21.34 7.72 20.11
C MET A 407 -21.79 7.52 21.56
N PRO A 408 -23.02 7.03 21.80
CA PRO A 408 -23.47 6.63 23.14
C PRO A 408 -22.65 5.44 23.67
N GLY A 409 -22.78 5.19 24.99
CA GLY A 409 -22.08 4.08 25.63
C GLY A 409 -20.64 4.40 26.01
N ASN A 410 -20.29 5.69 26.10
CA ASN A 410 -18.91 6.13 26.40
C ASN A 410 -17.88 5.39 25.52
N ALA A 411 -18.14 5.40 24.20
CA ALA A 411 -17.42 4.59 23.23
C ALA A 411 -15.96 5.03 23.07
N LEU A 412 -15.04 4.07 23.09
CA LEU A 412 -13.60 4.24 22.93
C LEU A 412 -13.11 3.47 21.70
N LEU A 413 -12.54 4.18 20.74
CA LEU A 413 -11.81 3.56 19.63
C LEU A 413 -10.39 3.28 20.08
N VAL A 414 -9.98 2.03 20.09
CA VAL A 414 -8.61 1.61 20.45
C VAL A 414 -7.91 1.05 19.25
N LYS A 415 -6.71 1.58 18.97
CA LYS A 415 -5.82 1.14 17.89
C LYS A 415 -4.53 0.63 18.51
N VAL A 416 -4.18 -0.60 18.22
CA VAL A 416 -2.96 -1.22 18.73
C VAL A 416 -2.23 -1.93 17.61
N LYS A 417 -0.91 -1.73 17.56
CA LYS A 417 0.00 -2.47 16.68
C LYS A 417 1.02 -3.21 17.54
N ALA A 418 1.22 -4.47 17.23
CA ALA A 418 2.25 -5.31 17.81
C ALA A 418 3.21 -5.77 16.71
N ALA A 419 4.50 -5.85 17.01
CA ALA A 419 5.52 -6.34 16.09
C ALA A 419 6.50 -7.26 16.82
N GLY A 420 7.03 -8.24 16.09
CA GLY A 420 8.00 -9.19 16.60
C GLY A 420 8.88 -9.76 15.49
N ARG A 421 9.91 -10.51 15.88
CA ARG A 421 10.82 -11.15 14.95
C ARG A 421 10.20 -12.41 14.35
N LEU A 422 10.82 -12.87 13.26
CA LEU A 422 10.56 -14.16 12.63
C LEU A 422 11.00 -15.31 13.54
#